data_b331032672786b1f81b49f83983631ae
#
_entry.id   b331032672786b1f81b49f83983631ae
#
_cell.length_a   1.000
_cell.length_b   1.000
_cell.length_c   1.000
_cell.angle_alpha   90.00
_cell.angle_beta   90.00
_cell.angle_gamma   90.00
#
_symmetry.space_group_name_H-M   'P 1'
#
loop_
_entity.id
_entity.type
_entity.pdbx_description
1 polymer ?
#
loop_
_entity_poly.entity_id
_entity_poly.type
_entity_poly.pdbx_seq_one_letter_code
_entity_poly.pdbx_strand_id
1 'polypeptide(L)'
;MGTKITFKRPDGKEAAGYLAKAGRANAPGVVVIQEWWGLQDQIRGICDRFAVSGYEGLAPDLYAGTVVPYHDTEAANREMSSLNFLDATDQIVRGAVQYLKINGGKVGLTGFCMGGAVTILGAIRIPELSAAVCFYGLPPGNVAKPADIRVPLQGHFANDDDWCTPKAVDEFEAALKSAGKSAEIFRYDAKHGFMNEQRPDAHQRQAAELAWSRTLEFWGRHLGR
;
A
#
# COMPACT_ATOMS: atom_id res chain seq x y z
N MET A 1 -11.18 -16.35 3.11
CA MET A 1 -11.47 -15.52 1.92
C MET A 1 -12.35 -14.35 2.33
N GLY A 2 -11.99 -13.17 1.86
CA GLY A 2 -12.76 -11.96 2.14
C GLY A 2 -13.99 -11.80 1.24
N THR A 3 -14.65 -10.65 1.36
CA THR A 3 -15.88 -10.32 0.63
C THR A 3 -15.80 -8.90 0.05
N LYS A 4 -16.55 -8.65 -1.02
CA LYS A 4 -16.77 -7.30 -1.51
C LYS A 4 -17.62 -6.52 -0.51
N ILE A 5 -17.26 -5.28 -0.24
CA ILE A 5 -17.98 -4.35 0.63
C ILE A 5 -18.10 -2.98 -0.02
N THR A 6 -18.98 -2.14 0.53
CA THR A 6 -18.97 -0.70 0.34
C THR A 6 -18.71 -0.01 1.67
N PHE A 7 -18.07 1.14 1.64
CA PHE A 7 -17.78 1.96 2.81
C PHE A 7 -17.92 3.45 2.48
N LYS A 8 -18.14 4.26 3.50
CA LYS A 8 -18.28 5.72 3.33
C LYS A 8 -16.92 6.38 3.17
N ARG A 9 -16.84 7.31 2.21
CA ARG A 9 -15.75 8.25 2.04
C ARG A 9 -15.95 9.48 2.94
N PRO A 10 -14.90 10.26 3.26
CA PRO A 10 -15.04 11.52 3.99
C PRO A 10 -16.02 12.52 3.36
N ASP A 11 -16.13 12.55 2.02
CA ASP A 11 -17.09 13.40 1.30
C ASP A 11 -18.55 12.89 1.31
N GLY A 12 -18.81 11.79 2.03
CA GLY A 12 -20.14 11.18 2.17
C GLY A 12 -20.54 10.23 1.05
N LYS A 13 -19.77 10.15 -0.05
CA LYS A 13 -20.00 9.18 -1.12
C LYS A 13 -19.60 7.77 -0.65
N GLU A 14 -19.90 6.79 -1.47
CA GLU A 14 -19.48 5.40 -1.25
C GLU A 14 -18.29 5.02 -2.13
N ALA A 15 -17.46 4.15 -1.61
CA ALA A 15 -16.42 3.44 -2.34
C ALA A 15 -16.56 1.95 -2.13
N ALA A 16 -16.15 1.17 -3.12
CA ALA A 16 -16.11 -0.29 -3.05
C ALA A 16 -14.73 -0.77 -2.60
N GLY A 17 -14.67 -2.00 -2.08
CA GLY A 17 -13.41 -2.65 -1.73
C GLY A 17 -13.59 -4.12 -1.42
N TYR A 18 -12.47 -4.78 -1.09
CA TYR A 18 -12.42 -6.17 -0.66
C TYR A 18 -11.93 -6.24 0.78
N LEU A 19 -12.74 -6.81 1.66
CA LEU A 19 -12.44 -6.97 3.10
C LEU A 19 -12.22 -8.43 3.46
N ALA A 20 -11.07 -8.75 4.03
CA ALA A 20 -10.75 -10.02 4.66
C ALA A 20 -10.64 -9.83 6.18
N LYS A 21 -11.50 -10.52 6.94
CA LYS A 21 -11.58 -10.40 8.40
C LYS A 21 -10.62 -11.36 9.10
N ALA A 22 -9.96 -10.88 10.14
CA ALA A 22 -9.00 -11.65 10.93
C ALA A 22 -9.62 -12.73 11.85
N GLY A 23 -10.94 -12.83 11.91
CA GLY A 23 -11.61 -13.83 12.75
C GLY A 23 -11.55 -13.58 14.26
N ARG A 24 -11.06 -12.44 14.71
CA ARG A 24 -11.00 -12.01 16.12
C ARG A 24 -11.53 -10.59 16.30
N ALA A 25 -12.10 -10.31 17.46
CA ALA A 25 -12.56 -8.97 17.78
C ALA A 25 -11.38 -7.98 17.92
N ASN A 26 -11.61 -6.73 17.56
CA ASN A 26 -10.63 -5.64 17.71
C ASN A 26 -9.26 -5.90 17.04
N ALA A 27 -9.24 -6.71 15.97
CA ALA A 27 -8.02 -6.90 15.19
C ALA A 27 -7.56 -5.56 14.61
N PRO A 28 -6.25 -5.26 14.60
CA PRO A 28 -5.75 -4.10 13.90
C PRO A 28 -5.99 -4.25 12.38
N GLY A 29 -6.18 -3.12 11.70
CA GLY A 29 -6.47 -3.10 10.29
C GLY A 29 -5.26 -2.77 9.42
N VAL A 30 -5.22 -3.29 8.21
CA VAL A 30 -4.27 -2.90 7.15
C VAL A 30 -5.04 -2.59 5.89
N VAL A 31 -4.96 -1.34 5.43
CA VAL A 31 -5.45 -0.96 4.11
C VAL A 31 -4.38 -1.30 3.07
N VAL A 32 -4.79 -1.99 2.00
CA VAL A 32 -3.89 -2.53 0.96
C VAL A 32 -4.19 -1.88 -0.38
N ILE A 33 -3.26 -1.10 -0.90
CA ILE A 33 -3.45 -0.35 -2.14
C ILE A 33 -2.91 -1.13 -3.34
N GLN A 34 -3.75 -1.21 -4.37
CA GLN A 34 -3.51 -1.90 -5.63
C GLN A 34 -2.32 -1.35 -6.42
N GLU A 35 -1.78 -2.19 -7.31
CA GLU A 35 -0.92 -1.75 -8.40
C GLU A 35 -1.74 -1.03 -9.49
N TRP A 36 -1.10 -0.55 -10.53
CA TRP A 36 -1.75 0.13 -11.67
C TRP A 36 -2.69 -0.78 -12.51
N TRP A 37 -2.73 -2.08 -12.19
CA TRP A 37 -3.61 -3.06 -12.83
C TRP A 37 -5.04 -3.08 -12.28
N GLY A 38 -5.34 -2.29 -11.27
CA GLY A 38 -6.62 -2.34 -10.57
C GLY A 38 -6.64 -3.35 -9.42
N LEU A 39 -7.83 -3.57 -8.86
CA LEU A 39 -8.02 -4.49 -7.72
C LEU A 39 -8.01 -5.95 -8.19
N GLN A 40 -6.82 -6.45 -8.55
CA GLN A 40 -6.56 -7.82 -8.99
C GLN A 40 -6.70 -8.84 -7.85
N ASP A 41 -6.81 -10.12 -8.20
CA ASP A 41 -6.86 -11.22 -7.22
C ASP A 41 -5.58 -11.32 -6.39
N GLN A 42 -4.43 -10.91 -6.91
CA GLN A 42 -3.18 -10.79 -6.17
C GLN A 42 -3.33 -9.85 -4.96
N ILE A 43 -3.92 -8.68 -5.13
CA ILE A 43 -4.15 -7.71 -4.03
C ILE A 43 -5.18 -8.25 -3.02
N ARG A 44 -6.24 -8.91 -3.50
CA ARG A 44 -7.22 -9.60 -2.64
C ARG A 44 -6.55 -10.72 -1.83
N GLY A 45 -5.66 -11.48 -2.47
CA GLY A 45 -4.85 -12.51 -1.82
C GLY A 45 -3.95 -11.95 -0.70
N ILE A 46 -3.39 -10.75 -0.88
CA ILE A 46 -2.64 -10.06 0.19
C ILE A 46 -3.54 -9.72 1.37
N CYS A 47 -4.77 -9.25 1.14
CA CYS A 47 -5.74 -9.03 2.22
C CYS A 47 -6.04 -10.33 2.97
N ASP A 48 -6.26 -11.44 2.26
CA ASP A 48 -6.49 -12.75 2.88
C ASP A 48 -5.27 -13.22 3.69
N ARG A 49 -4.05 -12.99 3.22
CA ARG A 49 -2.80 -13.28 3.96
C ARG A 49 -2.68 -12.44 5.24
N PHE A 50 -3.07 -11.17 5.20
CA PHE A 50 -3.15 -10.34 6.42
C PHE A 50 -4.18 -10.86 7.39
N ALA A 51 -5.35 -11.30 6.91
CA ALA A 51 -6.38 -11.90 7.75
C ALA A 51 -5.88 -13.16 8.49
N VAL A 52 -5.17 -14.05 7.80
CA VAL A 52 -4.50 -15.22 8.38
C VAL A 52 -3.44 -14.81 9.40
N SER A 53 -2.77 -13.67 9.19
CA SER A 53 -1.74 -13.13 10.09
C SER A 53 -2.32 -12.34 11.28
N GLY A 54 -3.65 -12.25 11.40
CA GLY A 54 -4.33 -11.61 12.52
C GLY A 54 -4.66 -10.12 12.34
N TYR A 55 -4.61 -9.60 11.09
CA TYR A 55 -4.99 -8.23 10.72
C TYR A 55 -6.20 -8.22 9.82
N GLU A 56 -7.14 -7.30 10.01
CA GLU A 56 -8.19 -7.07 9.01
C GLU A 56 -7.58 -6.42 7.76
N GLY A 57 -7.65 -7.10 6.60
CA GLY A 57 -7.15 -6.59 5.33
C GLY A 57 -8.27 -5.95 4.53
N LEU A 58 -8.15 -4.65 4.17
CA LEU A 58 -9.11 -3.96 3.30
C LEU A 58 -8.40 -3.35 2.10
N ALA A 59 -8.73 -3.83 0.90
CA ALA A 59 -8.28 -3.22 -0.34
C ALA A 59 -9.40 -2.38 -0.96
N PRO A 60 -9.29 -1.03 -0.93
CA PRO A 60 -10.21 -0.16 -1.65
C PRO A 60 -9.99 -0.27 -3.16
N ASP A 61 -11.05 -0.15 -3.92
CA ASP A 61 -11.00 -0.13 -5.38
C ASP A 61 -10.83 1.32 -5.88
N LEU A 62 -9.65 1.63 -6.40
CA LEU A 62 -9.34 2.98 -6.88
C LEU A 62 -9.83 3.25 -8.32
N TYR A 63 -10.22 2.19 -9.06
CA TYR A 63 -10.62 2.27 -10.46
C TYR A 63 -12.10 1.98 -10.70
N ALA A 64 -12.92 2.06 -9.64
CA ALA A 64 -14.39 1.89 -9.73
C ALA A 64 -14.83 0.60 -10.46
N GLY A 65 -14.13 -0.50 -10.23
CA GLY A 65 -14.42 -1.82 -10.80
C GLY A 65 -13.57 -2.20 -12.00
N THR A 66 -12.78 -1.27 -12.55
CA THR A 66 -11.89 -1.61 -13.67
C THR A 66 -10.71 -2.45 -13.21
N VAL A 67 -10.49 -3.58 -13.90
CA VAL A 67 -9.35 -4.48 -13.71
C VAL A 67 -8.67 -4.68 -15.05
N VAL A 68 -7.39 -4.35 -15.14
CA VAL A 68 -6.61 -4.38 -16.37
C VAL A 68 -5.79 -5.68 -16.47
N PRO A 69 -5.86 -6.43 -17.57
CA PRO A 69 -4.99 -7.60 -17.77
C PRO A 69 -3.51 -7.24 -17.74
N TYR A 70 -2.65 -8.09 -17.16
CA TYR A 70 -1.23 -7.81 -16.98
C TYR A 70 -0.42 -7.59 -18.26
N HIS A 71 -0.97 -7.93 -19.43
CA HIS A 71 -0.33 -7.69 -20.74
C HIS A 71 -0.72 -6.36 -21.38
N ASP A 72 -1.77 -5.66 -20.86
CA ASP A 72 -2.27 -4.41 -21.43
C ASP A 72 -1.74 -3.19 -20.65
N THR A 73 -0.46 -2.91 -20.86
CA THR A 73 0.22 -1.78 -20.21
C THR A 73 -0.33 -0.41 -20.65
N GLU A 74 -0.90 -0.32 -21.86
CA GLU A 74 -1.52 0.92 -22.36
C GLU A 74 -2.82 1.22 -21.59
N ALA A 75 -3.66 0.22 -21.38
CA ALA A 75 -4.86 0.38 -20.57
C ALA A 75 -4.51 0.72 -19.13
N ALA A 76 -3.51 0.05 -18.52
CA ALA A 76 -3.05 0.34 -17.17
C ALA A 76 -2.54 1.78 -17.04
N ASN A 77 -1.78 2.26 -18.03
CA ASN A 77 -1.31 3.63 -18.05
C ASN A 77 -2.46 4.64 -18.18
N ARG A 78 -3.49 4.35 -18.99
CA ARG A 78 -4.70 5.22 -19.09
C ARG A 78 -5.43 5.32 -17.77
N GLU A 79 -5.68 4.19 -17.08
CA GLU A 79 -6.35 4.17 -15.77
C GLU A 79 -5.54 4.95 -14.72
N MET A 80 -4.25 4.68 -14.62
CA MET A 80 -3.37 5.37 -13.68
C MET A 80 -3.30 6.88 -13.96
N SER A 81 -3.20 7.28 -15.24
CA SER A 81 -3.11 8.69 -15.63
C SER A 81 -4.41 9.46 -15.42
N SER A 82 -5.55 8.78 -15.44
CA SER A 82 -6.87 9.37 -15.15
C SER A 82 -7.16 9.51 -13.64
N LEU A 83 -6.40 8.81 -12.79
CA LEU A 83 -6.62 8.82 -11.35
C LEU A 83 -6.15 10.16 -10.75
N ASN A 84 -7.05 10.84 -10.05
CA ASN A 84 -6.64 11.93 -9.15
C ASN A 84 -6.07 11.35 -7.86
N PHE A 85 -4.75 11.25 -7.77
CA PHE A 85 -4.05 10.64 -6.63
C PHE A 85 -4.37 11.30 -5.29
N LEU A 86 -4.53 12.63 -5.26
CA LEU A 86 -4.84 13.34 -4.02
C LEU A 86 -6.28 13.07 -3.57
N ASP A 87 -7.24 13.12 -4.49
CA ASP A 87 -8.63 12.76 -4.18
C ASP A 87 -8.75 11.28 -3.77
N ALA A 88 -8.12 10.38 -4.50
CA ALA A 88 -8.09 8.95 -4.16
C ALA A 88 -7.53 8.75 -2.74
N THR A 89 -6.44 9.44 -2.38
CA THR A 89 -5.84 9.36 -1.04
C THR A 89 -6.77 9.95 0.03
N ASP A 90 -7.27 11.17 -0.18
CA ASP A 90 -8.04 11.91 0.83
C ASP A 90 -9.47 11.36 1.01
N GLN A 91 -10.03 10.73 -0.02
CA GLN A 91 -11.40 10.26 -0.01
C GLN A 91 -11.49 8.72 0.05
N ILE A 92 -10.94 8.01 -0.93
CA ILE A 92 -11.14 6.56 -1.02
C ILE A 92 -10.29 5.84 0.03
N VAL A 93 -8.97 6.11 0.05
CA VAL A 93 -8.04 5.45 0.98
C VAL A 93 -8.34 5.84 2.41
N ARG A 94 -8.56 7.14 2.68
CA ARG A 94 -8.92 7.60 4.03
C ARG A 94 -10.25 7.02 4.49
N GLY A 95 -11.24 6.89 3.62
CA GLY A 95 -12.51 6.23 3.94
C GLY A 95 -12.31 4.76 4.36
N ALA A 96 -11.42 4.03 3.67
CA ALA A 96 -11.07 2.65 4.04
C ALA A 96 -10.36 2.61 5.41
N VAL A 97 -9.46 3.56 5.70
CA VAL A 97 -8.81 3.69 7.02
C VAL A 97 -9.85 3.96 8.11
N GLN A 98 -10.76 4.90 7.89
CA GLN A 98 -11.82 5.22 8.84
C GLN A 98 -12.76 4.04 9.07
N TYR A 99 -13.09 3.27 8.03
CA TYR A 99 -13.91 2.07 8.13
C TYR A 99 -13.27 1.03 9.06
N LEU A 100 -11.98 0.72 8.87
CA LEU A 100 -11.27 -0.23 9.76
C LEU A 100 -11.10 0.31 11.18
N LYS A 101 -11.01 1.62 11.35
CA LYS A 101 -10.84 2.24 12.66
C LYS A 101 -12.10 2.23 13.54
N ILE A 102 -13.28 2.01 12.98
CA ILE A 102 -14.56 1.95 13.73
C ILE A 102 -14.49 0.91 14.85
N ASN A 103 -13.76 -0.19 14.65
CA ASN A 103 -13.58 -1.24 15.63
C ASN A 103 -12.54 -0.89 16.74
N GLY A 104 -12.00 0.34 16.78
CA GLY A 104 -11.10 0.83 17.82
C GLY A 104 -9.64 0.40 17.66
N GLY A 105 -9.30 -0.37 16.65
CA GLY A 105 -7.94 -0.84 16.39
C GLY A 105 -7.02 0.23 15.77
N LYS A 106 -5.71 -0.03 15.79
CA LYS A 106 -4.74 0.71 15.00
C LYS A 106 -4.87 0.32 13.53
N VAL A 107 -4.60 1.26 12.62
CA VAL A 107 -4.69 1.01 11.18
C VAL A 107 -3.37 1.35 10.51
N GLY A 108 -2.83 0.40 9.75
CA GLY A 108 -1.69 0.58 8.84
C GLY A 108 -2.13 0.75 7.40
N LEU A 109 -1.24 1.29 6.58
CA LEU A 109 -1.42 1.44 5.15
C LEU A 109 -0.26 0.79 4.41
N THR A 110 -0.55 -0.07 3.46
CA THR A 110 0.45 -0.63 2.55
C THR A 110 -0.01 -0.54 1.11
N GLY A 111 0.93 -0.50 0.17
CA GLY A 111 0.60 -0.47 -1.25
C GLY A 111 1.80 -0.80 -2.12
N PHE A 112 1.50 -1.19 -3.35
CA PHE A 112 2.42 -1.80 -4.29
C PHE A 112 2.48 -0.96 -5.58
N CYS A 113 3.66 -0.69 -6.12
CA CYS A 113 3.85 0.10 -7.35
C CYS A 113 3.18 1.48 -7.23
N MET A 114 2.22 1.81 -8.06
CA MET A 114 1.36 2.99 -7.94
C MET A 114 0.81 3.13 -6.50
N GLY A 115 0.34 2.02 -5.92
CA GLY A 115 -0.15 1.99 -4.54
C GLY A 115 0.92 2.28 -3.49
N GLY A 116 2.18 2.02 -3.78
CA GLY A 116 3.31 2.44 -2.94
C GLY A 116 3.43 3.96 -2.88
N ALA A 117 3.29 4.64 -4.04
CA ALA A 117 3.24 6.10 -4.08
C ALA A 117 2.03 6.67 -3.30
N VAL A 118 0.84 6.06 -3.46
CA VAL A 118 -0.36 6.42 -2.68
C VAL A 118 -0.13 6.19 -1.18
N THR A 119 0.61 5.15 -0.79
CA THR A 119 0.98 4.89 0.61
C THR A 119 1.82 6.01 1.21
N ILE A 120 2.79 6.52 0.47
CA ILE A 120 3.58 7.70 0.92
C ILE A 120 2.68 8.94 1.05
N LEU A 121 1.79 9.20 0.09
CA LEU A 121 0.81 10.28 0.20
C LEU A 121 -0.08 10.11 1.43
N GLY A 122 -0.57 8.90 1.69
CA GLY A 122 -1.37 8.59 2.88
C GLY A 122 -0.61 8.82 4.18
N ALA A 123 0.68 8.43 4.25
CA ALA A 123 1.53 8.67 5.41
C ALA A 123 1.72 10.16 5.74
N ILE A 124 1.53 11.05 4.76
CA ILE A 124 1.57 12.50 4.92
C ILE A 124 0.18 13.05 5.28
N ARG A 125 -0.89 12.56 4.63
CA ARG A 125 -2.20 13.22 4.56
C ARG A 125 -3.27 12.62 5.46
N ILE A 126 -3.14 11.34 5.85
CA ILE A 126 -4.17 10.63 6.62
C ILE A 126 -3.78 10.60 8.10
N PRO A 127 -4.40 11.46 8.95
CA PRO A 127 -4.01 11.57 10.35
C PRO A 127 -4.41 10.37 11.21
N GLU A 128 -5.31 9.53 10.71
CA GLU A 128 -5.79 8.34 11.41
C GLU A 128 -4.83 7.14 11.34
N LEU A 129 -3.79 7.20 10.47
CA LEU A 129 -2.82 6.12 10.31
C LEU A 129 -1.89 5.98 11.52
N SER A 130 -1.51 4.75 11.80
CA SER A 130 -0.54 4.39 12.83
C SER A 130 0.85 4.09 12.29
N ALA A 131 0.95 3.57 11.06
CA ALA A 131 2.19 3.26 10.35
C ALA A 131 1.93 3.00 8.87
N ALA A 132 2.99 3.00 8.04
CA ALA A 132 2.90 2.76 6.60
C ALA A 132 4.02 1.84 6.10
N VAL A 133 3.70 0.98 5.12
CA VAL A 133 4.67 0.12 4.42
C VAL A 133 4.55 0.31 2.91
N CYS A 134 5.59 0.83 2.29
CA CYS A 134 5.63 1.11 0.85
C CYS A 134 6.41 0.03 0.11
N PHE A 135 5.83 -0.51 -0.96
CA PHE A 135 6.51 -1.43 -1.89
C PHE A 135 6.73 -0.75 -3.23
N TYR A 136 7.99 -0.62 -3.62
CA TYR A 136 8.48 -0.16 -4.92
C TYR A 136 7.61 0.95 -5.57
N GLY A 137 7.28 2.00 -4.80
CA GLY A 137 6.51 3.14 -5.29
C GLY A 137 6.87 4.44 -4.58
N LEU A 138 7.32 5.44 -5.32
CA LEU A 138 7.59 6.79 -4.81
C LEU A 138 6.75 7.80 -5.59
N PRO A 139 6.07 8.73 -4.91
CA PRO A 139 5.43 9.85 -5.59
C PRO A 139 6.48 10.86 -6.09
N PRO A 140 6.16 11.65 -7.12
CA PRO A 140 7.04 12.75 -7.54
C PRO A 140 7.36 13.70 -6.38
N GLY A 141 8.63 14.12 -6.27
CA GLY A 141 9.12 14.93 -5.14
C GLY A 141 8.47 16.31 -4.97
N ASN A 142 7.85 16.83 -6.03
CA ASN A 142 7.05 18.06 -5.96
C ASN A 142 5.65 17.85 -5.36
N VAL A 143 5.18 16.60 -5.24
CA VAL A 143 3.84 16.25 -4.72
C VAL A 143 3.91 15.82 -3.25
N ALA A 144 5.02 15.19 -2.84
CA ALA A 144 5.19 14.65 -1.49
C ALA A 144 6.61 14.91 -0.98
N LYS A 145 6.72 15.64 0.10
CA LYS A 145 8.00 15.88 0.77
C LYS A 145 8.20 14.83 1.87
N PRO A 146 9.32 14.08 1.89
CA PRO A 146 9.59 13.09 2.94
C PRO A 146 9.52 13.67 4.36
N ALA A 147 9.86 14.97 4.51
CA ALA A 147 9.76 15.69 5.78
C ALA A 147 8.33 15.79 6.35
N ASP A 148 7.30 15.66 5.51
CA ASP A 148 5.90 15.76 5.91
C ASP A 148 5.30 14.42 6.37
N ILE A 149 6.02 13.32 6.24
CA ILE A 149 5.60 11.99 6.72
C ILE A 149 5.40 12.04 8.24
N ARG A 150 4.25 11.56 8.72
CA ARG A 150 3.80 11.71 10.11
C ARG A 150 3.83 10.43 10.92
N VAL A 151 4.02 9.29 10.27
CA VAL A 151 3.96 7.96 10.89
C VAL A 151 5.24 7.18 10.61
N PRO A 152 5.60 6.17 11.42
CA PRO A 152 6.66 5.24 11.08
C PRO A 152 6.46 4.64 9.69
N LEU A 153 7.54 4.58 8.92
CA LEU A 153 7.54 4.10 7.55
C LEU A 153 8.50 2.92 7.37
N GLN A 154 8.06 1.90 6.66
CA GLN A 154 8.94 0.87 6.10
C GLN A 154 8.85 0.91 4.57
N GLY A 155 9.98 0.80 3.88
CA GLY A 155 10.05 0.78 2.42
C GLY A 155 10.79 -0.44 1.90
N HIS A 156 10.23 -1.06 0.86
CA HIS A 156 10.78 -2.24 0.17
C HIS A 156 10.99 -1.92 -1.30
N PHE A 157 12.23 -1.86 -1.76
CA PHE A 157 12.60 -1.43 -3.10
C PHE A 157 13.47 -2.48 -3.79
N ALA A 158 13.35 -2.59 -5.11
CA ALA A 158 14.17 -3.47 -5.92
C ALA A 158 15.43 -2.74 -6.41
N ASN A 159 16.52 -3.49 -6.62
CA ASN A 159 17.77 -2.95 -7.17
C ASN A 159 17.72 -2.82 -8.71
N ASP A 160 16.88 -3.63 -9.38
CA ASP A 160 16.65 -3.59 -10.82
C ASP A 160 15.25 -3.02 -11.10
N ASP A 161 15.12 -1.69 -10.96
CA ASP A 161 13.84 -0.98 -11.05
C ASP A 161 14.01 0.33 -11.83
N ASP A 162 13.35 0.42 -12.98
CA ASP A 162 13.37 1.60 -13.84
C ASP A 162 12.34 2.67 -13.41
N TRP A 163 11.41 2.32 -12.53
CA TRP A 163 10.39 3.23 -12.00
C TRP A 163 10.80 3.87 -10.68
N CYS A 164 11.08 3.04 -9.69
CA CYS A 164 11.69 3.45 -8.43
C CYS A 164 13.19 3.17 -8.49
N THR A 165 13.90 3.95 -9.31
CA THR A 165 15.33 3.72 -9.52
C THR A 165 16.12 3.75 -8.22
N PRO A 166 17.20 2.97 -8.09
CA PRO A 166 18.07 2.99 -6.91
C PRO A 166 18.46 4.40 -6.48
N LYS A 167 18.76 5.28 -7.46
CA LYS A 167 19.07 6.70 -7.20
C LYS A 167 17.90 7.45 -6.54
N ALA A 168 16.67 7.27 -7.04
CA ALA A 168 15.49 7.91 -6.44
C ALA A 168 15.25 7.42 -5.02
N VAL A 169 15.50 6.13 -4.75
CA VAL A 169 15.41 5.55 -3.40
C VAL A 169 16.49 6.11 -2.48
N ASP A 170 17.73 6.29 -2.96
CA ASP A 170 18.82 6.89 -2.20
C ASP A 170 18.49 8.34 -1.80
N GLU A 171 17.97 9.13 -2.74
CA GLU A 171 17.51 10.51 -2.50
C GLU A 171 16.38 10.57 -1.48
N PHE A 172 15.40 9.66 -1.59
CA PHE A 172 14.29 9.56 -0.65
C PHE A 172 14.76 9.19 0.77
N GLU A 173 15.63 8.18 0.89
CA GLU A 173 16.19 7.75 2.17
C GLU A 173 17.04 8.87 2.83
N ALA A 174 17.85 9.57 2.04
CA ALA A 174 18.63 10.71 2.52
C ALA A 174 17.73 11.84 3.03
N ALA A 175 16.62 12.12 2.32
CA ALA A 175 15.67 13.14 2.72
C ALA A 175 14.90 12.75 4.02
N LEU A 176 14.53 11.49 4.17
CA LEU A 176 13.93 10.98 5.42
C LEU A 176 14.89 11.13 6.60
N LYS A 177 16.15 10.73 6.41
CA LYS A 177 17.19 10.83 7.43
C LYS A 177 17.45 12.30 7.83
N SER A 178 17.55 13.19 6.85
CA SER A 178 17.76 14.63 7.09
C SER A 178 16.60 15.27 7.85
N ALA A 179 15.39 14.77 7.64
CA ALA A 179 14.18 15.21 8.33
C ALA A 179 13.95 14.52 9.69
N GLY A 180 14.84 13.64 10.13
CA GLY A 180 14.70 12.90 11.38
C GLY A 180 13.50 11.95 11.42
N LYS A 181 13.08 11.41 10.26
CA LYS A 181 11.91 10.53 10.19
C LYS A 181 12.25 9.10 10.59
N SER A 182 11.33 8.44 11.30
CA SER A 182 11.42 7.02 11.61
C SER A 182 11.11 6.19 10.37
N ALA A 183 12.16 5.67 9.70
CA ALA A 183 12.01 4.89 8.48
C ALA A 183 13.01 3.72 8.43
N GLU A 184 12.53 2.58 7.92
CA GLU A 184 13.31 1.38 7.64
C GLU A 184 13.27 1.14 6.12
N ILE A 185 14.39 1.28 5.43
CA ILE A 185 14.46 1.12 3.97
C ILE A 185 15.24 -0.16 3.64
N PHE A 186 14.60 -1.07 2.92
CA PHE A 186 15.17 -2.34 2.47
C PHE A 186 15.26 -2.40 0.95
N ARG A 187 16.37 -2.94 0.48
CA ARG A 187 16.64 -3.17 -0.93
C ARG A 187 16.79 -4.66 -1.20
N TYR A 188 16.33 -5.09 -2.36
CA TYR A 188 16.29 -6.50 -2.77
C TYR A 188 16.94 -6.66 -4.13
N ASP A 189 17.65 -7.76 -4.32
CA ASP A 189 18.12 -8.19 -5.64
C ASP A 189 16.93 -8.79 -6.42
N ALA A 190 16.12 -7.89 -6.96
CA ALA A 190 14.83 -8.16 -7.56
C ALA A 190 14.46 -7.05 -8.56
N LYS A 191 13.40 -7.29 -9.34
CA LYS A 191 12.80 -6.34 -10.28
C LYS A 191 11.58 -5.63 -9.66
N HIS A 192 11.17 -4.53 -10.31
CA HIS A 192 9.88 -3.89 -10.01
C HIS A 192 8.72 -4.89 -10.02
N GLY A 193 7.88 -4.87 -8.98
CA GLY A 193 6.74 -5.80 -8.89
C GLY A 193 7.08 -7.18 -8.31
N PHE A 194 8.23 -7.35 -7.65
CA PHE A 194 8.70 -8.64 -7.13
C PHE A 194 7.74 -9.34 -6.15
N MET A 195 6.78 -8.63 -5.58
CA MET A 195 5.74 -9.20 -4.72
C MET A 195 4.58 -9.85 -5.48
N ASN A 196 4.47 -9.63 -6.80
CA ASN A 196 3.32 -10.06 -7.57
C ASN A 196 3.53 -11.47 -8.17
N GLU A 197 3.02 -12.49 -7.48
CA GLU A 197 3.13 -13.89 -7.89
C GLU A 197 2.36 -14.23 -9.17
N GLN A 198 1.45 -13.37 -9.62
CA GLN A 198 0.74 -13.52 -10.89
C GLN A 198 1.52 -12.96 -12.08
N ARG A 199 2.68 -12.37 -11.82
CA ARG A 199 3.63 -11.89 -12.82
C ARG A 199 4.97 -12.62 -12.73
N PRO A 200 5.10 -13.81 -13.36
CA PRO A 200 6.32 -14.62 -13.27
C PRO A 200 7.57 -13.95 -13.86
N ASP A 201 7.41 -12.93 -14.71
CA ASP A 201 8.47 -12.08 -15.24
C ASP A 201 9.08 -11.12 -14.22
N ALA A 202 8.33 -10.77 -13.19
CA ALA A 202 8.71 -9.81 -12.13
C ALA A 202 8.86 -10.48 -10.77
N HIS A 203 8.07 -11.51 -10.47
CA HIS A 203 8.06 -12.15 -9.15
C HIS A 203 9.39 -12.74 -8.76
N GLN A 204 9.89 -12.37 -7.59
CA GLN A 204 11.10 -12.97 -7.00
C GLN A 204 10.77 -13.50 -5.60
N ARG A 205 10.60 -14.81 -5.52
CA ARG A 205 10.07 -15.49 -4.34
C ARG A 205 10.85 -15.18 -3.05
N GLN A 206 12.17 -15.26 -3.08
CA GLN A 206 12.99 -15.05 -1.89
C GLN A 206 12.87 -13.60 -1.37
N ALA A 207 12.90 -12.62 -2.29
CA ALA A 207 12.70 -11.22 -1.95
C ALA A 207 11.30 -10.97 -1.38
N ALA A 208 10.27 -11.57 -2.00
CA ALA A 208 8.88 -11.43 -1.58
C ALA A 208 8.63 -12.03 -0.18
N GLU A 209 9.15 -13.24 0.10
CA GLU A 209 9.03 -13.88 1.41
C GLU A 209 9.75 -13.08 2.51
N LEU A 210 10.96 -12.58 2.23
CA LEU A 210 11.71 -11.77 3.17
C LEU A 210 11.03 -10.42 3.44
N ALA A 211 10.54 -9.74 2.39
CA ALA A 211 9.82 -8.48 2.52
C ALA A 211 8.51 -8.67 3.31
N TRP A 212 7.80 -9.77 3.08
CA TRP A 212 6.59 -10.11 3.84
C TRP A 212 6.88 -10.33 5.33
N SER A 213 7.94 -11.09 5.68
CA SER A 213 8.34 -11.30 7.07
C SER A 213 8.66 -9.97 7.77
N ARG A 214 9.45 -9.11 7.14
CA ARG A 214 9.78 -7.77 7.66
C ARG A 214 8.54 -6.90 7.85
N THR A 215 7.60 -6.97 6.91
CA THR A 215 6.32 -6.26 7.00
C THR A 215 5.52 -6.72 8.22
N LEU A 216 5.39 -8.03 8.45
CA LEU A 216 4.66 -8.55 9.61
C LEU A 216 5.35 -8.19 10.94
N GLU A 217 6.67 -8.18 10.99
CA GLU A 217 7.44 -7.72 12.17
C GLU A 217 7.20 -6.22 12.42
N PHE A 218 7.19 -5.41 11.38
CA PHE A 218 6.89 -3.98 11.46
C PHE A 218 5.46 -3.74 11.96
N TRP A 219 4.47 -4.44 11.41
CA TRP A 219 3.09 -4.36 11.89
C TRP A 219 2.97 -4.80 13.35
N GLY A 220 3.67 -5.86 13.76
CA GLY A 220 3.70 -6.32 15.17
C GLY A 220 4.17 -5.22 16.12
N ARG A 221 5.19 -4.43 15.74
CA ARG A 221 5.71 -3.32 16.55
C ARG A 221 4.77 -2.11 16.61
N HIS A 222 4.11 -1.79 15.51
CA HIS A 222 3.38 -0.52 15.38
C HIS A 222 1.87 -0.65 15.55
N LEU A 223 1.27 -1.75 15.09
CA LEU A 223 -0.16 -1.99 15.19
C LEU A 223 -0.53 -2.90 16.38
N GLY A 224 0.39 -3.76 16.81
CA GLY A 224 0.12 -4.86 17.74
C GLY A 224 -0.42 -6.09 17.01
N ARG A 225 -0.59 -7.16 17.75
CA ARG A 225 -1.21 -8.41 17.30
C ARG A 225 -2.42 -8.74 18.14
#